data_a669bd16b3e3b7e0b68a767035aa36d1
#
_entry.id   a669bd16b3e3b7e0b68a767035aa36d1
#
_cell.length_a   1.000
_cell.length_b   1.000
_cell.length_c   1.000
_cell.angle_alpha   90.00
_cell.angle_beta   90.00
_cell.angle_gamma   90.00
#
_symmetry.space_group_name_H-M   'P 1'
#
loop_
_entity.id
_entity.type
_entity.pdbx_description
1 polymer ?
#
loop_
_entity_poly.entity_id
_entity_poly.type
_entity_poly.pdbx_seq_one_letter_code
_entity_poly.pdbx_strand_id
1 'polypeptide(L)'
;MCGRFAITLPPEAVRAFFQYVERPNFPPRTNIAPTQPVPIVRLQRDADGEKRRHFALVRWSFIPAFVKNPKDFPLVINARSETVFEKASFRNAVKRRRCIFIADAFYEWRRFPKPARGKAAPAQPFLIRRRDGNPMALAGVWETWTGPDGEEIDGACILTTDANGLMASIHDRMPVILEPEDFDAWLECDETDVKPAARLLKPARDDVLEAWPISTDVNKVANDNPAVQTPIGPVECVGSLTAPARGSAADAVEADDEDAPRQRDLFG
;
A
#
# COMPACT_ATOMS: atom_id res chain seq x y z
N MET A 1 1.16 -6.04 6.69
CA MET A 1 1.80 -5.07 5.75
C MET A 1 0.90 -4.91 4.54
N CYS A 2 0.69 -3.67 4.04
CA CYS A 2 -0.19 -3.39 2.91
C CYS A 2 0.17 -4.24 1.69
N GLY A 3 -0.58 -5.29 1.43
CA GLY A 3 -0.40 -6.22 0.31
C GLY A 3 -1.58 -6.24 -0.66
N ARG A 4 -2.58 -5.37 -0.46
CA ARG A 4 -3.76 -5.28 -1.29
C ARG A 4 -4.37 -3.88 -1.17
N PHE A 5 -4.78 -3.27 -2.27
CA PHE A 5 -5.44 -1.96 -2.26
C PHE A 5 -6.43 -1.80 -3.41
N ALA A 6 -7.16 -0.70 -3.43
CA ALA A 6 -8.17 -0.37 -4.43
C ALA A 6 -8.00 1.04 -4.98
N ILE A 7 -8.48 1.23 -6.22
CA ILE A 7 -8.66 2.53 -6.87
C ILE A 7 -10.00 2.47 -7.59
N THR A 8 -11.02 3.10 -7.03
CA THR A 8 -12.39 3.05 -7.55
C THR A 8 -12.97 4.43 -7.83
N LEU A 9 -12.29 5.48 -7.35
CA LEU A 9 -12.69 6.87 -7.61
C LEU A 9 -12.56 7.24 -9.10
N PRO A 10 -13.39 8.16 -9.59
CA PRO A 10 -13.33 8.64 -10.97
C PRO A 10 -11.94 9.20 -11.32
N PRO A 11 -11.36 8.88 -12.49
CA PRO A 11 -10.02 9.32 -12.88
C PRO A 11 -9.82 10.84 -12.81
N GLU A 12 -10.84 11.63 -13.15
CA GLU A 12 -10.75 13.10 -13.08
C GLU A 12 -10.68 13.61 -11.63
N ALA A 13 -11.39 12.99 -10.68
CA ALA A 13 -11.29 13.31 -9.26
C ALA A 13 -9.90 12.99 -8.73
N VAL A 14 -9.36 11.82 -9.09
CA VAL A 14 -8.01 11.40 -8.75
C VAL A 14 -6.99 12.38 -9.33
N ARG A 15 -7.13 12.73 -10.62
CA ARG A 15 -6.25 13.70 -11.29
C ARG A 15 -6.26 15.07 -10.61
N ALA A 16 -7.44 15.57 -10.28
CA ALA A 16 -7.60 16.86 -9.60
C ALA A 16 -6.92 16.86 -8.21
N PHE A 17 -7.03 15.75 -7.47
CA PHE A 17 -6.42 15.61 -6.15
C PHE A 17 -4.89 15.56 -6.20
N PHE A 18 -4.31 14.75 -7.09
CA PHE A 18 -2.87 14.58 -7.21
C PHE A 18 -2.19 15.61 -8.13
N GLN A 19 -2.95 16.33 -8.96
CA GLN A 19 -2.49 17.39 -9.86
C GLN A 19 -1.41 16.92 -10.86
N TYR A 20 -1.57 15.71 -11.42
CA TYR A 20 -0.67 15.23 -12.48
C TYR A 20 -1.17 15.65 -13.87
N VAL A 21 -0.24 15.68 -14.84
CA VAL A 21 -0.47 16.23 -16.19
C VAL A 21 -1.35 15.33 -17.04
N GLU A 22 -1.12 14.04 -17.05
CA GLU A 22 -1.74 13.06 -17.94
C GLU A 22 -3.24 12.89 -17.67
N ARG A 23 -3.93 12.30 -18.66
CA ARG A 23 -5.33 11.86 -18.55
C ARG A 23 -5.45 10.37 -18.85
N PRO A 24 -4.93 9.51 -17.94
CA PRO A 24 -4.95 8.09 -18.19
C PRO A 24 -6.37 7.53 -18.14
N ASN A 25 -6.66 6.60 -19.03
CA ASN A 25 -7.84 5.75 -18.91
C ASN A 25 -7.50 4.55 -18.03
N PHE A 26 -7.54 4.74 -16.71
CA PHE A 26 -7.30 3.67 -15.75
C PHE A 26 -8.66 3.20 -15.21
N PRO A 27 -9.07 1.94 -15.47
CA PRO A 27 -10.35 1.44 -15.01
C PRO A 27 -10.36 1.28 -13.49
N PRO A 28 -11.52 1.40 -12.84
CA PRO A 28 -11.67 1.10 -11.41
C PRO A 28 -11.21 -0.32 -11.11
N ARG A 29 -10.43 -0.46 -10.05
CA ARG A 29 -9.90 -1.73 -9.54
C ARG A 29 -10.18 -1.84 -8.06
N THR A 30 -10.90 -2.86 -7.67
CA THR A 30 -11.31 -3.07 -6.27
C THR A 30 -10.38 -4.00 -5.51
N ASN A 31 -9.49 -4.72 -6.21
CA ASN A 31 -8.67 -5.77 -5.60
C ASN A 31 -7.28 -5.90 -6.25
N ILE A 32 -6.49 -4.84 -6.17
CA ILE A 32 -5.15 -4.79 -6.73
C ILE A 32 -4.18 -5.59 -5.86
N ALA A 33 -3.44 -6.51 -6.48
CA ALA A 33 -2.50 -7.41 -5.83
C ALA A 33 -1.04 -7.17 -6.30
N PRO A 34 -0.04 -7.64 -5.53
CA PRO A 34 1.36 -7.57 -5.93
C PRO A 34 1.62 -8.09 -7.34
N THR A 35 2.65 -7.57 -7.99
CA THR A 35 3.08 -7.81 -9.37
C THR A 35 2.20 -7.24 -10.47
N GLN A 36 1.02 -6.75 -10.14
CA GLN A 36 0.15 -6.08 -11.11
C GLN A 36 0.64 -4.65 -11.42
N PRO A 37 0.26 -4.08 -12.58
CA PRO A 37 0.50 -2.68 -12.87
C PRO A 37 -0.32 -1.79 -11.92
N VAL A 38 0.33 -0.78 -11.38
CA VAL A 38 -0.26 0.18 -10.43
C VAL A 38 0.10 1.60 -10.81
N PRO A 39 -0.81 2.57 -10.63
CA PRO A 39 -0.52 3.96 -10.88
C PRO A 39 0.27 4.57 -9.74
N ILE A 40 1.29 5.33 -10.13
CA ILE A 40 2.04 6.19 -9.23
C ILE A 40 2.07 7.62 -9.77
N VAL A 41 2.29 8.59 -8.87
CA VAL A 41 2.66 9.95 -9.20
C VAL A 41 4.12 10.16 -8.86
N ARG A 42 4.87 10.74 -9.79
CA ARG A 42 6.28 11.12 -9.61
C ARG A 42 6.51 12.53 -10.12
N LEU A 43 7.51 13.21 -9.59
CA LEU A 43 7.94 14.51 -10.10
C LEU A 43 8.94 14.30 -11.22
N GLN A 44 8.72 14.95 -12.36
CA GLN A 44 9.63 14.92 -13.50
C GLN A 44 9.86 16.34 -14.02
N ARG A 45 10.99 16.54 -14.69
CA ARG A 45 11.29 17.78 -15.40
C ARG A 45 10.86 17.62 -16.86
N ASP A 46 9.97 18.49 -17.29
CA ASP A 46 9.48 18.52 -18.67
C ASP A 46 10.52 19.16 -19.64
N ALA A 47 10.23 19.10 -20.92
CA ALA A 47 11.08 19.67 -21.96
C ALA A 47 11.27 21.18 -21.84
N ASP A 48 10.31 21.90 -21.22
CA ASP A 48 10.40 23.33 -20.93
C ASP A 48 11.23 23.67 -19.68
N GLY A 49 11.76 22.64 -19.00
CA GLY A 49 12.56 22.77 -17.80
C GLY A 49 11.77 22.81 -16.49
N GLU A 50 10.44 22.89 -16.57
CA GLU A 50 9.58 22.92 -15.39
C GLU A 50 9.41 21.53 -14.79
N LYS A 51 9.30 21.47 -13.45
CA LYS A 51 8.99 20.23 -12.74
C LYS A 51 7.48 20.12 -12.56
N ARG A 52 6.91 19.01 -13.03
CA ARG A 52 5.49 18.71 -12.90
C ARG A 52 5.28 17.29 -12.37
N ARG A 53 4.12 17.08 -11.77
CA ARG A 53 3.71 15.75 -11.32
C ARG A 53 3.20 14.95 -12.52
N HIS A 54 3.72 13.75 -12.68
CA HIS A 54 3.41 12.84 -13.79
C HIS A 54 2.81 11.54 -13.27
N PHE A 55 1.78 11.07 -13.96
CA PHE A 55 1.22 9.74 -13.78
C PHE A 55 2.10 8.73 -14.49
N ALA A 56 2.38 7.60 -13.86
CA ALA A 56 3.04 6.47 -14.49
C ALA A 56 2.43 5.16 -14.02
N LEU A 57 2.37 4.15 -14.92
CA LEU A 57 2.06 2.78 -14.55
C LEU A 57 3.37 2.04 -14.33
N VAL A 58 3.51 1.43 -13.16
CA VAL A 58 4.69 0.63 -12.80
C VAL A 58 4.25 -0.71 -12.23
N ARG A 59 5.12 -1.69 -12.22
CA ARG A 59 4.86 -2.96 -11.55
C ARG A 59 4.92 -2.78 -10.03
N TRP A 60 3.95 -3.29 -9.29
CA TRP A 60 4.04 -3.36 -7.82
C TRP A 60 4.97 -4.48 -7.37
N SER A 61 6.23 -4.23 -7.56
CA SER A 61 7.36 -5.10 -7.20
C SER A 61 8.64 -4.32 -7.41
N PHE A 62 9.26 -3.87 -6.35
CA PHE A 62 10.50 -3.11 -6.42
C PHE A 62 11.69 -4.04 -6.70
N ILE A 63 12.50 -3.72 -7.70
CA ILE A 63 13.72 -4.43 -8.05
C ILE A 63 14.88 -3.44 -7.99
N PRO A 64 15.82 -3.59 -7.06
CA PRO A 64 17.00 -2.72 -7.02
C PRO A 64 17.83 -2.85 -8.30
N ALA A 65 18.42 -1.74 -8.77
CA ALA A 65 19.19 -1.70 -10.02
C ALA A 65 20.40 -2.66 -10.04
N PHE A 66 20.93 -3.06 -8.87
CA PHE A 66 22.06 -4.00 -8.78
C PHE A 66 21.68 -5.48 -8.93
N VAL A 67 20.40 -5.81 -8.97
CA VAL A 67 19.92 -7.19 -9.10
C VAL A 67 20.24 -7.71 -10.50
N LYS A 68 20.94 -8.84 -10.60
CA LYS A 68 21.31 -9.42 -11.89
C LYS A 68 20.17 -10.16 -12.56
N ASN A 69 19.39 -10.91 -11.78
CA ASN A 69 18.25 -11.67 -12.29
C ASN A 69 17.05 -11.46 -11.33
N PRO A 70 15.98 -10.80 -11.78
CA PRO A 70 14.79 -10.54 -10.96
C PRO A 70 14.10 -11.80 -10.43
N LYS A 71 14.26 -12.94 -11.10
CA LYS A 71 13.64 -14.21 -10.68
C LYS A 71 14.28 -14.77 -9.40
N ASP A 72 15.54 -14.40 -9.13
CA ASP A 72 16.29 -14.83 -7.95
C ASP A 72 16.18 -13.83 -6.79
N PHE A 73 15.50 -12.72 -7.01
CA PHE A 73 15.29 -11.66 -6.02
C PHE A 73 13.91 -11.79 -5.36
N PRO A 74 13.80 -11.61 -4.04
CA PRO A 74 12.52 -11.67 -3.34
C PRO A 74 11.50 -10.67 -3.89
N LEU A 75 10.21 -11.01 -3.84
CA LEU A 75 9.14 -10.08 -4.16
C LEU A 75 9.08 -8.97 -3.10
N VAL A 76 9.48 -7.76 -3.46
CA VAL A 76 9.51 -6.61 -2.57
C VAL A 76 8.38 -5.65 -2.93
N ILE A 77 7.31 -5.67 -2.16
CA ILE A 77 6.14 -4.80 -2.33
C ILE A 77 6.06 -3.68 -1.30
N ASN A 78 6.82 -3.81 -0.20
CA ASN A 78 6.89 -2.82 0.86
C ASN A 78 8.32 -2.62 1.33
N ALA A 79 8.64 -1.41 1.82
CA ALA A 79 9.87 -1.10 2.53
C ALA A 79 9.56 -0.41 3.86
N ARG A 80 10.31 -0.73 4.91
CA ARG A 80 10.13 -0.12 6.23
C ARG A 80 10.73 1.27 6.26
N SER A 81 9.95 2.26 6.70
CA SER A 81 10.35 3.66 6.81
C SER A 81 11.58 3.86 7.72
N GLU A 82 11.71 3.06 8.76
CA GLU A 82 12.77 3.12 9.76
C GLU A 82 14.16 2.82 9.17
N THR A 83 14.21 2.02 8.12
CA THR A 83 15.49 1.54 7.55
C THR A 83 15.66 1.90 6.06
N VAL A 84 14.72 2.61 5.45
CA VAL A 84 14.71 2.87 4.00
C VAL A 84 15.92 3.69 3.53
N PHE A 85 16.43 4.59 4.38
CA PHE A 85 17.61 5.41 4.06
C PHE A 85 18.94 4.67 4.22
N GLU A 86 18.95 3.54 4.92
CA GLU A 86 20.15 2.78 5.28
C GLU A 86 20.34 1.56 4.39
N LYS A 87 19.25 0.80 4.14
CA LYS A 87 19.32 -0.45 3.39
C LYS A 87 19.77 -0.23 1.94
N ALA A 88 20.77 -1.00 1.51
CA ALA A 88 21.35 -0.92 0.16
C ALA A 88 20.30 -1.00 -0.96
N SER A 89 19.24 -1.78 -0.75
CA SER A 89 18.14 -1.94 -1.72
C SER A 89 17.37 -0.65 -1.95
N PHE A 90 17.24 0.23 -0.95
CA PHE A 90 16.31 1.37 -1.01
C PHE A 90 16.99 2.73 -0.91
N ARG A 91 18.18 2.83 -0.30
CA ARG A 91 18.85 4.10 0.03
C ARG A 91 19.04 5.03 -1.16
N ASN A 92 19.23 4.50 -2.36
CA ASN A 92 19.36 5.31 -3.57
C ASN A 92 17.99 5.74 -4.09
N ALA A 93 17.02 4.82 -4.12
CA ALA A 93 15.68 5.11 -4.58
C ALA A 93 14.97 6.15 -3.68
N VAL A 94 15.09 6.05 -2.36
CA VAL A 94 14.46 7.03 -1.44
C VAL A 94 15.07 8.43 -1.54
N LYS A 95 16.29 8.56 -2.04
CA LYS A 95 16.92 9.86 -2.29
C LYS A 95 16.51 10.46 -3.63
N ARG A 96 16.30 9.64 -4.67
CA ARG A 96 16.21 10.09 -6.07
C ARG A 96 14.89 9.78 -6.75
N ARG A 97 14.13 8.79 -6.24
CA ARG A 97 12.99 8.17 -6.94
C ARG A 97 11.84 7.93 -5.99
N ARG A 98 11.42 8.99 -5.29
CA ARG A 98 10.21 8.96 -4.49
C ARG A 98 8.99 9.07 -5.40
N CYS A 99 7.93 8.40 -5.01
CA CYS A 99 6.64 8.44 -5.71
C CYS A 99 5.48 8.36 -4.71
N ILE A 100 4.29 8.61 -5.20
CA ILE A 100 3.06 8.42 -4.46
C ILE A 100 2.26 7.33 -5.16
N PHE A 101 1.90 6.24 -4.47
CA PHE A 101 0.90 5.30 -4.94
C PHE A 101 -0.47 5.92 -4.77
N ILE A 102 -1.26 5.84 -5.81
CA ILE A 102 -2.66 6.27 -5.81
C ILE A 102 -3.50 5.13 -5.25
N ALA A 103 -4.28 5.39 -4.21
CA ALA A 103 -5.25 4.46 -3.68
C ALA A 103 -6.48 5.22 -3.17
N ASP A 104 -7.61 4.57 -3.02
CA ASP A 104 -8.76 5.08 -2.25
C ASP A 104 -9.12 4.19 -1.06
N ALA A 105 -8.64 2.94 -1.07
CA ALA A 105 -8.71 2.04 0.05
C ALA A 105 -7.54 1.06 0.03
N PHE A 106 -7.18 0.51 1.18
CA PHE A 106 -6.30 -0.65 1.28
C PHE A 106 -6.92 -1.70 2.19
N TYR A 107 -6.37 -2.92 2.12
CA TYR A 107 -6.88 -4.05 2.90
C TYR A 107 -5.81 -4.56 3.84
N GLU A 108 -6.24 -4.90 5.07
CA GLU A 108 -5.42 -5.60 6.06
C GLU A 108 -6.25 -6.64 6.80
N TRP A 109 -5.58 -7.63 7.38
CA TRP A 109 -6.20 -8.79 7.98
C TRP A 109 -5.91 -8.83 9.48
N ARG A 110 -6.98 -8.71 10.29
CA ARG A 110 -6.91 -8.96 11.74
C ARG A 110 -6.73 -10.44 11.96
N ARG A 111 -5.60 -10.83 12.55
CA ARG A 111 -5.33 -12.19 12.96
C ARG A 111 -5.75 -12.37 14.41
N PHE A 112 -6.40 -13.49 14.70
CA PHE A 112 -6.78 -13.85 16.06
C PHE A 112 -5.70 -14.73 16.69
N PRO A 113 -5.51 -14.64 18.03
CA PRO A 113 -4.60 -15.54 18.74
C PRO A 113 -4.98 -17.00 18.49
N LYS A 114 -3.96 -17.84 18.24
CA LYS A 114 -4.18 -19.27 18.09
C LYS A 114 -4.68 -19.83 19.45
N PRO A 115 -5.79 -20.56 19.49
CA PRO A 115 -6.26 -21.19 20.71
C PRO A 115 -5.27 -22.27 21.19
N ALA A 116 -5.25 -22.57 22.49
CA ALA A 116 -4.38 -23.61 23.07
C ALA A 116 -4.64 -25.00 22.45
N ARG A 117 -5.87 -25.26 21.99
CA ARG A 117 -6.26 -26.46 21.26
C ARG A 117 -7.15 -26.07 20.07
N GLY A 118 -6.98 -26.75 18.93
CA GLY A 118 -7.76 -26.51 17.73
C GLY A 118 -7.06 -25.66 16.67
N LYS A 119 -7.76 -25.39 15.56
CA LYS A 119 -7.28 -24.51 14.47
C LYS A 119 -7.44 -23.04 14.86
N ALA A 120 -6.53 -22.18 14.41
CA ALA A 120 -6.70 -20.74 14.52
C ALA A 120 -7.96 -20.30 13.76
N ALA A 121 -8.65 -19.29 14.29
CA ALA A 121 -9.74 -18.67 13.53
C ALA A 121 -9.19 -18.03 12.23
N PRO A 122 -9.97 -18.05 11.13
CA PRO A 122 -9.59 -17.33 9.91
C PRO A 122 -9.34 -15.86 10.22
N ALA A 123 -8.38 -15.26 9.51
CA ALA A 123 -8.13 -13.84 9.63
C ALA A 123 -9.32 -13.05 9.07
N GLN A 124 -9.75 -12.02 9.78
CA GLN A 124 -10.82 -11.12 9.36
C GLN A 124 -10.25 -10.00 8.49
N PRO A 125 -10.59 -9.89 7.19
CA PRO A 125 -10.18 -8.79 6.35
C PRO A 125 -10.95 -7.52 6.69
N PHE A 126 -10.26 -6.39 6.57
CA PHE A 126 -10.80 -5.05 6.72
C PHE A 126 -10.51 -4.22 5.48
N LEU A 127 -11.49 -3.44 5.05
CA LEU A 127 -11.35 -2.33 4.12
C LEU A 127 -11.01 -1.08 4.93
N ILE A 128 -9.86 -0.47 4.66
CA ILE A 128 -9.43 0.76 5.33
C ILE A 128 -9.43 1.89 4.32
N ARG A 129 -10.07 3.01 4.64
CA ARG A 129 -10.15 4.20 3.79
C ARG A 129 -10.09 5.49 4.61
N ARG A 130 -9.95 6.61 3.92
CA ARG A 130 -10.06 7.92 4.56
C ARG A 130 -11.51 8.21 4.94
N ARG A 131 -11.71 8.82 6.10
CA ARG A 131 -13.03 9.23 6.59
C ARG A 131 -13.65 10.38 5.78
N ASP A 132 -12.82 11.22 5.17
CA ASP A 132 -13.23 12.35 4.34
C ASP A 132 -13.61 11.96 2.90
N GLY A 133 -13.46 10.68 2.54
CA GLY A 133 -13.75 10.16 1.21
C GLY A 133 -12.75 10.54 0.12
N ASN A 134 -11.69 11.28 0.46
CA ASN A 134 -10.62 11.62 -0.49
C ASN A 134 -9.74 10.42 -0.84
N PRO A 135 -9.01 10.45 -1.98
CA PRO A 135 -7.97 9.49 -2.27
C PRO A 135 -6.90 9.45 -1.19
N MET A 136 -6.22 8.34 -1.08
CA MET A 136 -5.03 8.17 -0.24
C MET A 136 -3.76 8.26 -1.09
N ALA A 137 -2.81 9.07 -0.63
CA ALA A 137 -1.47 9.18 -1.16
C ALA A 137 -0.54 8.29 -0.33
N LEU A 138 -0.22 7.08 -0.82
CA LEU A 138 0.70 6.20 -0.10
C LEU A 138 2.13 6.50 -0.54
N ALA A 139 2.99 6.86 0.40
CA ALA A 139 4.40 7.12 0.11
C ALA A 139 5.07 5.86 -0.45
N GLY A 140 5.84 6.01 -1.52
CA GLY A 140 6.54 4.93 -2.17
C GLY A 140 7.87 5.34 -2.75
N VAL A 141 8.63 4.33 -3.16
CA VAL A 141 9.84 4.49 -3.96
C VAL A 141 9.76 3.60 -5.18
N TRP A 142 10.38 4.05 -6.28
CA TRP A 142 10.39 3.32 -7.53
C TRP A 142 11.81 3.17 -8.07
N GLU A 143 12.03 2.26 -9.00
CA GLU A 143 13.29 2.05 -9.69
C GLU A 143 13.04 1.47 -11.09
N THR A 144 13.87 1.84 -12.04
CA THR A 144 13.98 1.16 -13.33
C THR A 144 15.09 0.13 -13.21
N TRP A 145 14.72 -1.14 -13.24
CA TRP A 145 15.70 -2.21 -13.39
C TRP A 145 15.95 -2.43 -14.88
N THR A 146 17.23 -2.46 -15.28
CA THR A 146 17.65 -2.73 -16.66
C THR A 146 18.37 -4.06 -16.69
N GLY A 147 17.89 -4.98 -17.50
CA GLY A 147 18.46 -6.30 -17.67
C GLY A 147 19.62 -6.33 -18.66
N PRO A 148 20.30 -7.48 -18.77
CA PRO A 148 21.49 -7.64 -19.61
C PRO A 148 21.21 -7.47 -21.10
N ASP A 149 19.98 -7.73 -21.56
CA ASP A 149 19.56 -7.60 -22.94
C ASP A 149 18.90 -6.25 -23.25
N GLY A 150 18.95 -5.32 -22.28
CA GLY A 150 18.40 -3.97 -22.42
C GLY A 150 16.91 -3.88 -22.10
N GLU A 151 16.28 -4.95 -21.60
CA GLU A 151 14.92 -4.90 -21.10
C GLU A 151 14.82 -4.02 -19.85
N GLU A 152 13.72 -3.26 -19.72
CA GLU A 152 13.50 -2.38 -18.58
C GLU A 152 12.22 -2.75 -17.84
N ILE A 153 12.27 -2.72 -16.50
CA ILE A 153 11.12 -2.91 -15.62
C ILE A 153 11.06 -1.75 -14.64
N ASP A 154 10.06 -0.90 -14.80
CA ASP A 154 9.72 0.09 -13.79
C ASP A 154 8.95 -0.61 -12.67
N GLY A 155 9.57 -0.67 -11.49
CA GLY A 155 9.00 -1.29 -10.31
C GLY A 155 8.94 -0.35 -9.12
N ALA A 156 7.94 -0.53 -8.25
CA ALA A 156 7.79 0.31 -7.06
C ALA A 156 7.35 -0.50 -5.84
N CYS A 157 7.60 0.06 -4.65
CA CYS A 157 7.09 -0.47 -3.38
C CYS A 157 6.57 0.65 -2.48
N ILE A 158 5.59 0.31 -1.64
CA ILE A 158 4.98 1.21 -0.66
C ILE A 158 5.86 1.28 0.60
N LEU A 159 6.03 2.46 1.17
CA LEU A 159 6.67 2.62 2.48
C LEU A 159 5.67 2.35 3.60
N THR A 160 6.11 1.61 4.60
CA THR A 160 5.30 1.27 5.77
C THR A 160 5.94 1.78 7.04
N THR A 161 5.11 2.16 8.00
CA THR A 161 5.49 2.65 9.34
C THR A 161 4.73 1.87 10.40
N ASP A 162 4.96 2.15 11.66
CA ASP A 162 4.18 1.60 12.76
C ASP A 162 2.70 1.96 12.63
N ALA A 163 1.85 1.12 13.19
CA ALA A 163 0.41 1.34 13.18
C ALA A 163 0.02 2.54 14.05
N ASN A 164 -0.99 3.32 13.60
CA ASN A 164 -1.69 4.26 14.45
C ASN A 164 -2.70 3.53 15.36
N GLY A 165 -3.44 4.27 16.18
CA GLY A 165 -4.39 3.71 17.15
C GLY A 165 -5.47 2.82 16.52
N LEU A 166 -5.98 3.17 15.32
CA LEU A 166 -6.94 2.33 14.60
C LEU A 166 -6.28 1.05 14.10
N MET A 167 -5.17 1.20 13.38
CA MET A 167 -4.51 0.08 12.72
C MET A 167 -3.91 -0.91 13.70
N ALA A 168 -3.49 -0.49 14.90
CA ALA A 168 -2.94 -1.37 15.94
C ALA A 168 -3.91 -2.49 16.35
N SER A 169 -5.22 -2.30 16.18
CA SER A 169 -6.23 -3.33 16.41
C SER A 169 -6.32 -4.37 15.29
N ILE A 170 -5.78 -4.08 14.11
CA ILE A 170 -5.89 -4.89 12.90
C ILE A 170 -4.53 -5.50 12.53
N HIS A 171 -3.49 -4.65 12.46
CA HIS A 171 -2.13 -5.03 12.08
C HIS A 171 -1.13 -4.08 12.76
N ASP A 172 0.09 -4.55 13.04
CA ASP A 172 1.18 -3.78 13.68
C ASP A 172 1.82 -2.73 12.76
N ARG A 173 1.53 -2.76 11.46
CA ARG A 173 2.07 -1.84 10.45
C ARG A 173 0.96 -1.21 9.62
N MET A 174 1.24 -0.03 9.08
CA MET A 174 0.39 0.64 8.11
C MET A 174 1.22 1.31 7.00
N PRO A 175 0.65 1.60 5.80
CA PRO A 175 1.34 2.42 4.81
C PRO A 175 1.56 3.84 5.37
N VAL A 176 2.66 4.48 4.96
CA VAL A 176 2.85 5.92 5.18
C VAL A 176 1.88 6.66 4.29
N ILE A 177 0.95 7.41 4.87
CA ILE A 177 -0.06 8.21 4.15
C ILE A 177 0.36 9.67 4.22
N LEU A 178 0.46 10.30 3.05
CA LEU A 178 0.81 11.70 2.91
C LEU A 178 -0.46 12.57 2.82
N GLU A 179 -0.41 13.73 3.43
CA GLU A 179 -1.43 14.76 3.22
C GLU A 179 -1.09 15.61 1.99
N PRO A 180 -2.09 16.26 1.32
CA PRO A 180 -1.83 17.02 0.09
C PRO A 180 -0.75 18.10 0.20
N GLU A 181 -0.63 18.75 1.34
CA GLU A 181 0.39 19.75 1.64
C GLU A 181 1.82 19.19 1.68
N ASP A 182 1.97 17.88 1.85
CA ASP A 182 3.25 17.19 1.95
C ASP A 182 3.75 16.63 0.60
N PHE A 183 2.91 16.67 -0.46
CA PHE A 183 3.23 16.03 -1.73
C PHE A 183 4.51 16.57 -2.37
N ASP A 184 4.70 17.89 -2.38
CA ASP A 184 5.90 18.49 -2.97
C ASP A 184 7.13 18.17 -2.15
N ALA A 185 7.06 18.26 -0.82
CA ALA A 185 8.17 17.90 0.06
C ALA A 185 8.56 16.42 -0.07
N TRP A 186 7.60 15.54 -0.36
CA TRP A 186 7.87 14.13 -0.61
C TRP A 186 8.47 13.89 -2.00
N LEU A 187 7.89 14.48 -3.03
CA LEU A 187 8.25 14.20 -4.43
C LEU A 187 9.53 14.94 -4.87
N GLU A 188 9.88 16.06 -4.25
CA GLU A 188 11.11 16.78 -4.56
C GLU A 188 12.33 15.99 -4.06
N CYS A 189 12.99 15.32 -4.99
CA CYS A 189 14.15 14.49 -4.71
C CYS A 189 15.43 15.33 -4.67
N ASP A 190 15.72 15.98 -3.54
CA ASP A 190 17.03 16.57 -3.24
C ASP A 190 17.90 15.50 -2.58
N GLU A 191 19.00 15.12 -3.26
CA GLU A 191 19.94 14.11 -2.76
C GLU A 191 20.77 14.61 -1.59
N THR A 192 20.92 15.92 -1.46
CA THR A 192 21.74 16.57 -0.43
C THR A 192 20.98 16.77 0.87
N ASP A 193 19.64 16.92 0.81
CA ASP A 193 18.78 17.07 1.99
C ASP A 193 17.55 16.17 1.94
N VAL A 194 17.65 15.02 2.58
CA VAL A 194 16.55 14.08 2.74
C VAL A 194 15.69 14.32 3.99
N LYS A 195 16.03 15.29 4.84
CA LYS A 195 15.35 15.54 6.12
C LYS A 195 13.87 15.91 5.95
N PRO A 196 13.46 16.75 4.96
CA PRO A 196 12.04 17.05 4.75
C PRO A 196 11.24 15.77 4.50
N ALA A 197 11.69 14.90 3.59
CA ALA A 197 11.04 13.64 3.28
C ALA A 197 11.03 12.67 4.48
N ALA A 198 12.13 12.58 5.23
CA ALA A 198 12.24 11.70 6.39
C ALA A 198 11.21 12.04 7.50
N ARG A 199 10.89 13.33 7.68
CA ARG A 199 9.88 13.77 8.67
C ARG A 199 8.46 13.33 8.35
N LEU A 200 8.19 12.98 7.09
CA LEU A 200 6.88 12.52 6.62
C LEU A 200 6.66 11.02 6.88
N LEU A 201 7.73 10.28 7.18
CA LEU A 201 7.67 8.83 7.40
C LEU A 201 7.17 8.48 8.80
N LYS A 202 5.91 8.77 9.06
CA LYS A 202 5.25 8.58 10.35
C LYS A 202 3.84 8.00 10.15
N PRO A 203 3.23 7.41 11.20
CA PRO A 203 1.83 7.00 11.16
C PRO A 203 0.91 8.19 10.84
N ALA A 204 -0.17 7.93 10.08
CA ALA A 204 -1.26 8.89 9.93
C ALA A 204 -1.93 9.15 11.30
N ARG A 205 -2.50 10.34 11.47
CA ARG A 205 -3.29 10.67 12.66
C ARG A 205 -4.45 9.69 12.83
N ASP A 206 -4.86 9.45 14.06
CA ASP A 206 -5.90 8.49 14.43
C ASP A 206 -7.28 8.84 13.86
N ASP A 207 -7.54 10.12 13.56
CA ASP A 207 -8.80 10.62 13.06
C ASP A 207 -8.95 10.57 11.53
N VAL A 208 -7.89 10.20 10.81
CA VAL A 208 -7.86 10.19 9.33
C VAL A 208 -8.58 8.99 8.73
N LEU A 209 -8.48 7.83 9.37
CA LEU A 209 -8.92 6.57 8.80
C LEU A 209 -10.16 6.01 9.49
N GLU A 210 -10.90 5.19 8.74
CA GLU A 210 -11.93 4.28 9.23
C GLU A 210 -11.70 2.89 8.63
N ALA A 211 -12.15 1.84 9.34
CA ALA A 211 -12.00 0.46 8.92
C ALA A 211 -13.34 -0.27 8.97
N TRP A 212 -13.62 -1.06 7.94
CA TRP A 212 -14.84 -1.84 7.80
C TRP A 212 -14.51 -3.31 7.67
N PRO A 213 -15.05 -4.20 8.52
CA PRO A 213 -14.92 -5.64 8.30
C PRO A 213 -15.66 -6.02 7.01
N ILE A 214 -15.00 -6.81 6.17
CA ILE A 214 -15.52 -7.25 4.87
C ILE A 214 -15.45 -8.78 4.73
N SER A 215 -16.10 -9.32 3.68
CA SER A 215 -16.04 -10.73 3.37
C SER A 215 -14.63 -11.22 3.02
N THR A 216 -14.34 -12.49 3.30
CA THR A 216 -13.11 -13.17 2.88
C THR A 216 -13.00 -13.33 1.35
N ASP A 217 -14.02 -12.99 0.59
CA ASP A 217 -13.99 -12.97 -0.88
C ASP A 217 -12.85 -12.12 -1.47
N VAL A 218 -12.41 -11.10 -0.72
CA VAL A 218 -11.25 -10.27 -1.08
C VAL A 218 -9.96 -11.09 -1.15
N ASN A 219 -9.86 -12.23 -0.49
CA ASN A 219 -8.67 -13.09 -0.50
C ASN A 219 -8.34 -13.59 -1.91
N LYS A 220 -9.36 -13.87 -2.72
CA LYS A 220 -9.18 -14.27 -4.12
C LYS A 220 -8.92 -13.05 -4.99
N VAL A 221 -7.71 -12.94 -5.56
CA VAL A 221 -7.31 -11.82 -6.44
C VAL A 221 -8.25 -11.67 -7.66
N ALA A 222 -8.81 -12.78 -8.15
CA ALA A 222 -9.76 -12.77 -9.27
C ALA A 222 -11.10 -12.09 -8.93
N ASN A 223 -11.43 -11.93 -7.64
CA ASN A 223 -12.62 -11.21 -7.21
C ASN A 223 -12.32 -9.69 -7.23
N ASP A 224 -12.25 -9.10 -8.41
CA ASP A 224 -12.04 -7.67 -8.62
C ASP A 224 -13.36 -7.01 -9.02
N ASN A 225 -14.25 -6.83 -8.06
CA ASN A 225 -15.57 -6.24 -8.24
C ASN A 225 -16.05 -5.56 -6.95
N PRO A 226 -17.03 -4.61 -7.01
CA PRO A 226 -17.46 -3.82 -5.86
C PRO A 226 -17.97 -4.64 -4.66
N ALA A 227 -18.46 -5.86 -4.87
CA ALA A 227 -19.00 -6.68 -3.77
C ALA A 227 -17.93 -7.03 -2.72
N VAL A 228 -16.63 -7.12 -3.11
CA VAL A 228 -15.55 -7.39 -2.14
C VAL A 228 -15.36 -6.26 -1.12
N GLN A 229 -15.89 -5.07 -1.38
CA GLN A 229 -15.83 -3.90 -0.51
C GLN A 229 -17.06 -3.74 0.38
N THR A 230 -18.06 -4.63 0.25
CA THR A 230 -19.30 -4.54 1.02
C THR A 230 -19.01 -4.83 2.51
N PRO A 231 -19.32 -3.88 3.42
CA PRO A 231 -19.18 -4.13 4.85
C PRO A 231 -20.07 -5.28 5.35
N ILE A 232 -19.56 -6.10 6.24
CA ILE A 232 -20.31 -7.17 6.92
C ILE A 232 -20.54 -6.88 8.40
N GLY A 233 -20.11 -5.72 8.89
CA GLY A 233 -20.24 -5.29 10.27
C GLY A 233 -20.08 -3.77 10.41
N PRO A 234 -20.12 -3.26 11.64
CA PRO A 234 -20.02 -1.83 11.90
C PRO A 234 -18.62 -1.28 11.56
N VAL A 235 -18.58 0.02 11.28
CA VAL A 235 -17.32 0.74 11.11
C VAL A 235 -16.52 0.78 12.40
N GLU A 236 -15.21 0.59 12.30
CA GLU A 236 -14.27 0.82 13.38
C GLU A 236 -13.50 2.14 13.14
N CYS A 237 -13.41 2.97 14.17
CA CYS A 237 -12.59 4.18 14.19
C CYS A 237 -12.05 4.40 15.61
N VAL A 238 -11.02 5.23 15.76
CA VAL A 238 -10.50 5.55 17.10
C VAL A 238 -11.61 6.18 17.95
N GLY A 239 -11.82 5.64 19.13
CA GLY A 239 -12.92 6.01 20.05
C GLY A 239 -14.14 5.08 20.00
N SER A 240 -14.24 4.18 18.98
CA SER A 240 -15.33 3.18 18.90
C SER A 240 -14.88 1.75 19.20
N LEU A 241 -13.64 1.55 19.63
CA LEU A 241 -13.11 0.22 19.99
C LEU A 241 -13.76 -0.27 21.28
N THR A 242 -14.98 -0.77 21.20
CA THR A 242 -15.53 -1.64 22.23
C THR A 242 -14.82 -2.99 22.15
N ALA A 243 -14.44 -3.55 23.30
CA ALA A 243 -13.83 -4.89 23.36
C ALA A 243 -14.68 -5.90 22.56
N PRO A 244 -14.05 -6.87 21.84
CA PRO A 244 -14.78 -7.82 21.03
C PRO A 244 -15.79 -8.57 21.90
N ALA A 245 -17.08 -8.49 21.54
CA ALA A 245 -18.12 -9.30 22.14
C ALA A 245 -17.73 -10.77 21.97
N ARG A 246 -17.76 -11.54 23.06
CA ARG A 246 -17.57 -12.99 23.05
C ARG A 246 -18.71 -13.59 22.23
N GLY A 247 -18.45 -13.84 20.95
CA GLY A 247 -19.40 -14.44 20.04
C GLY A 247 -19.66 -15.90 20.41
N SER A 248 -20.95 -16.26 20.50
CA SER A 248 -21.41 -17.62 20.59
C SER A 248 -21.00 -18.41 19.34
N ALA A 249 -20.40 -19.57 19.56
CA ALA A 249 -20.05 -20.50 18.50
C ALA A 249 -21.36 -21.11 17.91
N ALA A 250 -21.62 -20.88 16.65
CA ALA A 250 -22.50 -21.70 15.84
C ALA A 250 -22.08 -21.62 14.37
N ASP A 251 -21.88 -22.81 13.78
CA ASP A 251 -21.78 -23.16 12.37
C ASP A 251 -20.55 -22.70 11.57
N ALA A 252 -19.51 -23.55 11.61
CA ALA A 252 -18.39 -23.52 10.67
C ALA A 252 -18.67 -24.49 9.49
N VAL A 253 -18.71 -23.95 8.29
CA VAL A 253 -18.59 -24.72 7.04
C VAL A 253 -17.12 -24.78 6.64
N GLU A 254 -16.62 -25.99 6.42
CA GLU A 254 -15.24 -26.26 6.00
C GLU A 254 -14.98 -25.70 4.60
N ALA A 255 -13.87 -24.95 4.44
CA ALA A 255 -13.29 -24.63 3.15
C ALA A 255 -11.78 -24.83 3.24
N ASP A 256 -11.27 -25.63 2.32
CA ASP A 256 -9.86 -25.97 2.17
C ASP A 256 -9.00 -24.72 1.90
N ASP A 257 -7.95 -24.57 2.69
CA ASP A 257 -6.98 -23.48 2.63
C ASP A 257 -5.69 -23.97 1.94
N GLU A 258 -5.68 -23.96 0.61
CA GLU A 258 -4.45 -24.07 -0.18
C GLU A 258 -4.31 -22.80 -1.03
N ASP A 259 -3.24 -22.05 -0.78
CA ASP A 259 -2.70 -20.96 -1.59
C ASP A 259 -2.77 -19.53 -1.01
N ALA A 260 -2.07 -19.31 0.10
CA ALA A 260 -1.56 -17.98 0.43
C ALA A 260 -0.02 -17.99 0.39
N PRO A 261 0.63 -17.12 -0.39
CA PRO A 261 2.08 -17.06 -0.43
C PRO A 261 2.63 -16.63 0.94
N ARG A 262 3.37 -17.52 1.58
CA ARG A 262 4.08 -17.23 2.83
C ARG A 262 5.21 -16.24 2.54
N GLN A 263 5.01 -15.01 2.93
CA GLN A 263 6.11 -14.04 3.00
C GLN A 263 7.05 -14.48 4.12
N ARG A 264 8.18 -15.06 3.76
CA ARG A 264 9.26 -15.34 4.72
C ARG A 264 9.83 -14.01 5.19
N ASP A 265 9.96 -13.84 6.50
CA ASP A 265 10.74 -12.77 7.10
C ASP A 265 12.20 -12.95 6.67
N LEU A 266 12.63 -12.17 5.70
CA LEU A 266 13.96 -12.21 5.10
C LEU A 266 14.83 -11.05 5.57
N PHE A 267 14.68 -10.62 6.83
CA PHE A 267 15.62 -9.66 7.39
C PHE A 267 15.68 -9.81 8.92
N GLY A 268 16.58 -10.70 9.37
CA GLY A 268 17.18 -10.63 10.70
C GLY A 268 18.15 -9.45 10.79
#